data_33dff6e228368df303b7f6ed449b5fcf
#
_entry.id   33dff6e228368df303b7f6ed449b5fcf
#
_cell.length_a   1.000
_cell.length_b   1.000
_cell.length_c   1.000
_cell.angle_alpha   90.00
_cell.angle_beta   90.00
_cell.angle_gamma   90.00
#
_symmetry.space_group_name_H-M   'P 1'
#
loop_
_entity.id
_entity.type
_entity.pdbx_description
1 polymer ?
#
loop_
_entity_poly.entity_id
_entity_poly.type
_entity_poly.pdbx_seq_one_letter_code
_entity_poly.pdbx_strand_id
1 'polypeptide(L)'
;MSISAADVKKLRDMTGAGMMDAKKALSETDGDFDSAVKYLREKGLADSKKRADKEANQGTIGDYIHFQQDRAVAGVLVELACETDFVAKSEEFKNVAKQVAMHIAALKPEFLNVEDVPKERIDEEKEIIEKQSENDGKPSDVISKIVEGKISSFYKDNVCLLYTSDAADEVVSV
;
A
#
# COMPACT_ATOMS: atom_id res chain seq x y z
N MET A 1 -19.72 26.68 -10.98
CA MET A 1 -19.28 26.36 -12.38
C MET A 1 -20.05 25.14 -12.87
N SER A 2 -20.40 25.08 -14.18
CA SER A 2 -21.05 23.88 -14.71
C SER A 2 -20.00 22.81 -14.96
N ILE A 3 -20.08 21.68 -14.27
CA ILE A 3 -19.19 20.54 -14.46
C ILE A 3 -19.52 19.88 -15.78
N SER A 4 -18.55 19.79 -16.68
CA SER A 4 -18.74 19.17 -17.97
C SER A 4 -18.61 17.64 -17.91
N ALA A 5 -19.24 16.93 -18.84
CA ALA A 5 -19.06 15.48 -18.96
C ALA A 5 -17.59 15.08 -19.27
N ALA A 6 -16.84 15.98 -19.90
CA ALA A 6 -15.42 15.80 -20.18
C ALA A 6 -14.57 15.84 -18.89
N ASP A 7 -14.89 16.76 -17.98
CA ASP A 7 -14.20 16.86 -16.69
C ASP A 7 -14.45 15.62 -15.83
N VAL A 8 -15.70 15.14 -15.79
CA VAL A 8 -16.06 13.91 -15.08
C VAL A 8 -15.31 12.69 -15.64
N LYS A 9 -15.24 12.58 -16.97
CA LYS A 9 -14.49 11.51 -17.63
C LYS A 9 -13.00 11.62 -17.30
N LYS A 10 -12.41 12.81 -17.38
CA LYS A 10 -11.01 13.03 -17.05
C LYS A 10 -10.67 12.64 -15.62
N LEU A 11 -11.49 13.06 -14.65
CA LEU A 11 -11.28 12.68 -13.23
C LEU A 11 -11.43 11.18 -13.01
N ARG A 12 -12.41 10.54 -13.66
CA ARG A 12 -12.57 9.09 -13.64
C ARG A 12 -11.34 8.36 -14.18
N ASP A 13 -10.84 8.79 -15.34
CA ASP A 13 -9.69 8.15 -16.00
C ASP A 13 -8.39 8.34 -15.18
N MET A 14 -8.28 9.43 -14.41
CA MET A 14 -7.17 9.68 -13.48
C MET A 14 -7.24 8.86 -12.18
N THR A 15 -8.44 8.60 -11.67
CA THR A 15 -8.63 8.04 -10.32
C THR A 15 -9.21 6.62 -10.30
N GLY A 16 -9.65 6.10 -11.44
CA GLY A 16 -10.38 4.83 -11.51
C GLY A 16 -11.76 4.85 -10.84
N ALA A 17 -12.21 5.97 -10.30
CA ALA A 17 -13.48 6.11 -9.60
C ALA A 17 -14.68 5.88 -10.55
N GLY A 18 -15.84 5.51 -9.99
CA GLY A 18 -17.08 5.43 -10.75
C GLY A 18 -17.52 6.80 -11.30
N MET A 19 -18.20 6.82 -12.46
CA MET A 19 -18.68 8.06 -13.10
C MET A 19 -19.51 8.96 -12.17
N MET A 20 -20.35 8.34 -11.32
CA MET A 20 -21.19 9.09 -10.38
C MET A 20 -20.38 9.66 -9.22
N ASP A 21 -19.37 8.92 -8.76
CA ASP A 21 -18.48 9.35 -7.70
C ASP A 21 -17.56 10.49 -8.19
N ALA A 22 -17.01 10.37 -9.39
CA ALA A 22 -16.23 11.44 -10.01
C ALA A 22 -17.08 12.73 -10.22
N LYS A 23 -18.32 12.58 -10.69
CA LYS A 23 -19.25 13.72 -10.82
C LYS A 23 -19.53 14.36 -9.46
N LYS A 24 -19.81 13.55 -8.44
CA LYS A 24 -20.08 14.04 -7.08
C LYS A 24 -18.86 14.74 -6.50
N ALA A 25 -17.69 14.16 -6.63
CA ALA A 25 -16.44 14.77 -6.16
C ALA A 25 -16.22 16.17 -6.76
N LEU A 26 -16.34 16.31 -8.09
CA LEU A 26 -16.23 17.62 -8.74
C LEU A 26 -17.32 18.59 -8.27
N SER A 27 -18.54 18.12 -7.98
CA SER A 27 -19.61 18.98 -7.48
C SER A 27 -19.33 19.51 -6.07
N GLU A 28 -18.79 18.67 -5.19
CA GLU A 28 -18.46 19.03 -3.81
C GLU A 28 -17.20 19.91 -3.71
N THR A 29 -16.40 19.96 -4.77
CA THR A 29 -15.14 20.73 -4.83
C THR A 29 -15.18 21.87 -5.85
N ASP A 30 -16.37 22.31 -6.27
CA ASP A 30 -16.56 23.40 -7.23
C ASP A 30 -15.77 23.28 -8.54
N GLY A 31 -15.47 22.01 -8.93
CA GLY A 31 -14.71 21.70 -10.15
C GLY A 31 -13.20 21.70 -9.98
N ASP A 32 -12.68 21.87 -8.75
CA ASP A 32 -11.24 21.73 -8.48
C ASP A 32 -10.82 20.27 -8.49
N PHE A 33 -9.91 19.91 -9.43
CA PHE A 33 -9.49 18.54 -9.66
C PHE A 33 -8.64 17.98 -8.50
N ASP A 34 -7.75 18.77 -7.94
CA ASP A 34 -6.87 18.31 -6.86
C ASP A 34 -7.66 18.01 -5.57
N SER A 35 -8.61 18.88 -5.25
CA SER A 35 -9.54 18.67 -4.15
C SER A 35 -10.48 17.48 -4.41
N ALA A 36 -10.92 17.27 -5.67
CA ALA A 36 -11.76 16.15 -6.05
C ALA A 36 -11.02 14.80 -5.91
N VAL A 37 -9.74 14.74 -6.28
CA VAL A 37 -8.88 13.57 -6.06
C VAL A 37 -8.78 13.25 -4.56
N LYS A 38 -8.50 14.26 -3.72
CA LYS A 38 -8.45 14.06 -2.25
C LYS A 38 -9.79 13.58 -1.70
N TYR A 39 -10.90 14.18 -2.13
CA TYR A 39 -12.24 13.76 -1.73
C TYR A 39 -12.52 12.29 -2.08
N LEU A 40 -12.15 11.86 -3.30
CA LEU A 40 -12.32 10.47 -3.73
C LEU A 40 -11.44 9.52 -2.93
N ARG A 41 -10.21 9.90 -2.61
CA ARG A 41 -9.31 9.10 -1.78
C ARG A 41 -9.85 8.93 -0.37
N GLU A 42 -10.28 10.01 0.29
CA GLU A 42 -10.88 9.96 1.62
C GLU A 42 -12.14 9.10 1.64
N LYS A 43 -12.99 9.23 0.61
CA LYS A 43 -14.18 8.40 0.44
C LYS A 43 -13.81 6.92 0.26
N GLY A 44 -12.82 6.61 -0.58
CA GLY A 44 -12.34 5.25 -0.79
C GLY A 44 -11.85 4.60 0.50
N LEU A 45 -11.09 5.32 1.32
CA LEU A 45 -10.66 4.86 2.64
C LEU A 45 -11.85 4.60 3.58
N ALA A 46 -12.87 5.45 3.58
CA ALA A 46 -14.06 5.26 4.39
C ALA A 46 -14.89 4.05 3.95
N ASP A 47 -14.99 3.81 2.64
CA ASP A 47 -15.71 2.66 2.09
C ASP A 47 -14.93 1.35 2.28
N SER A 48 -13.60 1.39 2.22
CA SER A 48 -12.72 0.26 2.57
C SER A 48 -12.91 -0.17 4.02
N LYS A 49 -12.93 0.79 4.97
CA LYS A 49 -13.20 0.48 6.39
C LYS A 49 -14.55 -0.19 6.62
N LYS A 50 -15.60 0.21 5.89
CA LYS A 50 -16.94 -0.43 5.98
C LYS A 50 -16.94 -1.87 5.44
N ARG A 51 -15.98 -2.22 4.62
CA ARG A 51 -15.83 -3.55 4.02
C ARG A 51 -14.83 -4.44 4.74
N ALA A 52 -14.13 -3.94 5.75
CA ALA A 52 -13.11 -4.69 6.49
C ALA A 52 -13.65 -5.98 7.12
N ASP A 53 -14.94 -5.98 7.52
CA ASP A 53 -15.60 -7.15 8.11
C ASP A 53 -16.18 -8.14 7.08
N LYS A 54 -16.06 -7.86 5.79
CA LYS A 54 -16.55 -8.75 4.74
C LYS A 54 -15.55 -9.87 4.47
N GLU A 55 -16.09 -11.09 4.36
CA GLU A 55 -15.29 -12.25 3.99
C GLU A 55 -14.81 -12.15 2.54
N ALA A 56 -13.52 -12.37 2.33
CA ALA A 56 -12.86 -12.42 1.04
C ALA A 56 -12.54 -13.89 0.69
N ASN A 57 -13.56 -14.63 0.23
CA ASN A 57 -13.49 -16.06 -0.04
C ASN A 57 -13.17 -16.40 -1.52
N GLN A 58 -12.94 -15.39 -2.32
CA GLN A 58 -12.49 -15.49 -3.71
C GLN A 58 -11.12 -14.84 -3.84
N GLY A 59 -10.42 -15.07 -4.94
CA GLY A 59 -9.11 -14.46 -5.11
C GLY A 59 -8.42 -14.90 -6.40
N THR A 60 -7.21 -14.41 -6.56
CA THR A 60 -6.33 -14.80 -7.66
C THR A 60 -4.91 -15.03 -7.14
N ILE A 61 -4.15 -15.83 -7.88
CA ILE A 61 -2.71 -15.98 -7.62
C ILE A 61 -1.96 -15.03 -8.57
N GLY A 62 -1.16 -14.15 -7.96
CA GLY A 62 -0.15 -13.38 -8.66
C GLY A 62 1.18 -14.12 -8.61
N ASP A 63 1.93 -14.10 -9.70
CA ASP A 63 3.24 -14.71 -9.78
C ASP A 63 4.28 -13.73 -10.33
N TYR A 64 5.50 -13.86 -9.86
CA TYR A 64 6.64 -13.15 -10.39
C TYR A 64 7.90 -13.99 -10.29
N ILE A 65 8.62 -14.13 -11.41
CA ILE A 65 9.92 -14.78 -11.45
C ILE A 65 10.98 -13.75 -11.85
N HIS A 66 11.94 -13.55 -10.97
CA HIS A 66 13.05 -12.65 -11.22
C HIS A 66 14.19 -13.37 -11.91
N PHE A 67 14.60 -12.84 -13.06
CA PHE A 67 15.73 -13.35 -13.83
C PHE A 67 16.93 -12.42 -13.67
N GLN A 68 18.08 -13.02 -13.45
CA GLN A 68 19.38 -12.36 -13.57
C GLN A 68 20.06 -12.94 -14.82
N GLN A 69 20.13 -12.15 -15.88
CA GLN A 69 20.41 -12.65 -17.22
C GLN A 69 19.38 -13.75 -17.61
N ASP A 70 19.81 -14.94 -17.97
CA ASP A 70 18.92 -16.04 -18.37
C ASP A 70 18.59 -17.04 -17.24
N ARG A 71 19.03 -16.76 -16.01
CA ARG A 71 18.82 -17.64 -14.85
C ARG A 71 17.75 -17.07 -13.93
N ALA A 72 16.71 -17.86 -13.65
CA ALA A 72 15.75 -17.53 -12.59
C ALA A 72 16.45 -17.60 -11.22
N VAL A 73 16.42 -16.52 -10.46
CA VAL A 73 17.10 -16.37 -9.16
C VAL A 73 16.16 -16.21 -7.98
N ALA A 74 14.92 -15.79 -8.22
CA ALA A 74 13.88 -15.70 -7.21
C ALA A 74 12.50 -15.90 -7.85
N GLY A 75 11.56 -16.45 -7.08
CA GLY A 75 10.17 -16.59 -7.48
C GLY A 75 9.26 -16.28 -6.31
N VAL A 76 8.16 -15.60 -6.59
CA VAL A 76 7.12 -15.26 -5.62
C VAL A 76 5.78 -15.69 -6.17
N LEU A 77 4.98 -16.32 -5.31
CA LEU A 77 3.56 -16.55 -5.51
C LEU A 77 2.82 -15.83 -4.39
N VAL A 78 1.82 -15.05 -4.73
CA VAL A 78 0.97 -14.35 -3.77
C VAL A 78 -0.49 -14.64 -4.05
N GLU A 79 -1.22 -15.03 -3.03
CA GLU A 79 -2.68 -15.08 -3.07
C GLU A 79 -3.23 -13.71 -2.69
N LEU A 80 -4.00 -13.11 -3.61
CA LEU A 80 -4.72 -11.87 -3.35
C LEU A 80 -6.20 -12.19 -3.27
N ALA A 81 -6.78 -12.01 -2.08
CA ALA A 81 -8.17 -12.32 -1.81
C ALA A 81 -9.11 -11.16 -2.14
N CYS A 82 -10.35 -11.47 -2.50
CA CYS A 82 -11.42 -10.49 -2.75
C CYS A 82 -12.80 -11.07 -2.43
N GLU A 83 -13.81 -10.19 -2.42
CA GLU A 83 -15.18 -10.57 -2.04
C GLU A 83 -15.90 -11.43 -3.13
N THR A 84 -15.58 -11.23 -4.41
CA THR A 84 -16.32 -11.85 -5.51
C THR A 84 -15.43 -12.43 -6.60
N ASP A 85 -15.93 -13.46 -7.28
CA ASP A 85 -15.27 -14.08 -8.43
C ASP A 85 -15.16 -13.14 -9.65
N PHE A 86 -16.08 -12.17 -9.78
CA PHE A 86 -16.01 -11.15 -10.84
C PHE A 86 -14.77 -10.27 -10.67
N VAL A 87 -14.47 -9.85 -9.44
CA VAL A 87 -13.26 -9.10 -9.12
C VAL A 87 -12.03 -9.97 -9.36
N ALA A 88 -12.01 -11.19 -8.84
CA ALA A 88 -10.90 -12.13 -9.01
C ALA A 88 -10.51 -12.39 -10.48
N LYS A 89 -11.49 -12.35 -11.38
CA LYS A 89 -11.29 -12.60 -12.82
C LYS A 89 -10.93 -11.34 -13.61
N SER A 90 -11.08 -10.14 -13.03
CA SER A 90 -10.76 -8.90 -13.74
C SER A 90 -9.26 -8.77 -14.03
N GLU A 91 -8.92 -8.18 -15.15
CA GLU A 91 -7.52 -8.01 -15.55
C GLU A 91 -6.81 -7.00 -14.63
N GLU A 92 -7.52 -5.99 -14.13
CA GLU A 92 -7.01 -5.02 -13.19
C GLU A 92 -6.58 -5.71 -11.88
N PHE A 93 -7.41 -6.60 -11.33
CA PHE A 93 -7.10 -7.31 -10.09
C PHE A 93 -5.93 -8.28 -10.26
N LYS A 94 -5.86 -9.01 -11.37
CA LYS A 94 -4.73 -9.87 -11.71
C LYS A 94 -3.43 -9.07 -11.85
N ASN A 95 -3.51 -7.89 -12.48
CA ASN A 95 -2.35 -7.00 -12.62
C ASN A 95 -1.85 -6.51 -11.25
N VAL A 96 -2.76 -6.13 -10.34
CA VAL A 96 -2.39 -5.77 -8.96
C VAL A 96 -1.72 -6.94 -8.26
N ALA A 97 -2.25 -8.16 -8.36
CA ALA A 97 -1.63 -9.35 -7.77
C ALA A 97 -0.20 -9.58 -8.29
N LYS A 98 0.03 -9.38 -9.60
CA LYS A 98 1.35 -9.48 -10.20
C LYS A 98 2.31 -8.38 -9.72
N GLN A 99 1.82 -7.16 -9.59
CA GLN A 99 2.63 -6.05 -9.08
C GLN A 99 3.02 -6.28 -7.61
N VAL A 100 2.10 -6.79 -6.79
CA VAL A 100 2.39 -7.18 -5.40
C VAL A 100 3.45 -8.28 -5.36
N ALA A 101 3.36 -9.31 -6.19
CA ALA A 101 4.37 -10.36 -6.26
C ALA A 101 5.75 -9.82 -6.66
N MET A 102 5.80 -8.90 -7.62
CA MET A 102 7.04 -8.23 -8.04
C MET A 102 7.64 -7.38 -6.91
N HIS A 103 6.80 -6.67 -6.17
CA HIS A 103 7.19 -5.86 -5.03
C HIS A 103 7.78 -6.72 -3.90
N ILE A 104 7.12 -7.83 -3.56
CA ILE A 104 7.62 -8.81 -2.58
C ILE A 104 8.98 -9.37 -3.01
N ALA A 105 9.17 -9.68 -4.28
CA ALA A 105 10.45 -10.16 -4.80
C ALA A 105 11.58 -9.13 -4.64
N ALA A 106 11.28 -7.85 -4.78
CA ALA A 106 12.24 -6.77 -4.67
C ALA A 106 12.62 -6.48 -3.21
N LEU A 107 11.65 -6.37 -2.31
CA LEU A 107 11.86 -5.98 -0.92
C LEU A 107 12.14 -7.15 0.01
N LYS A 108 11.65 -8.34 -0.32
CA LYS A 108 11.81 -9.57 0.48
C LYS A 108 11.35 -9.37 1.94
N PRO A 109 10.14 -8.88 2.18
CA PRO A 109 9.65 -8.67 3.54
C PRO A 109 9.64 -9.98 4.31
N GLU A 110 9.98 -9.91 5.62
CA GLU A 110 9.99 -11.08 6.49
C GLU A 110 8.62 -11.39 7.09
N PHE A 111 7.76 -10.37 7.21
CA PHE A 111 6.45 -10.46 7.85
C PHE A 111 5.35 -9.89 6.95
N LEU A 112 4.13 -10.39 7.11
CA LEU A 112 2.97 -9.88 6.38
C LEU A 112 2.41 -8.63 7.05
N ASN A 113 2.16 -8.69 8.37
CA ASN A 113 1.59 -7.60 9.16
C ASN A 113 2.53 -7.22 10.32
N VAL A 114 2.29 -6.06 10.92
CA VAL A 114 3.05 -5.60 12.11
C VAL A 114 2.88 -6.55 13.29
N GLU A 115 1.68 -7.10 13.45
CA GLU A 115 1.33 -8.03 14.52
C GLU A 115 2.06 -9.38 14.42
N ASP A 116 2.55 -9.72 13.22
CA ASP A 116 3.31 -10.96 12.98
C ASP A 116 4.77 -10.84 13.43
N VAL A 117 5.25 -9.61 13.69
CA VAL A 117 6.62 -9.37 14.14
C VAL A 117 6.78 -9.79 15.61
N PRO A 118 7.64 -10.75 15.94
CA PRO A 118 7.86 -11.15 17.32
C PRO A 118 8.33 -9.97 18.18
N LYS A 119 7.77 -9.87 19.38
CA LYS A 119 8.14 -8.80 20.32
C LYS A 119 9.63 -8.79 20.64
N GLU A 120 10.19 -9.98 20.79
CA GLU A 120 11.61 -10.21 21.06
C GLU A 120 12.47 -9.57 19.95
N ARG A 121 12.07 -9.70 18.70
CA ARG A 121 12.78 -9.12 17.54
C ARG A 121 12.79 -7.59 17.59
N ILE A 122 11.67 -7.00 18.01
CA ILE A 122 11.58 -5.54 18.19
C ILE A 122 12.42 -5.05 19.36
N ASP A 123 12.41 -5.80 20.47
CA ASP A 123 13.16 -5.43 21.66
C ASP A 123 14.69 -5.55 21.41
N GLU A 124 15.13 -6.58 20.70
CA GLU A 124 16.53 -6.72 20.23
C GLU A 124 16.96 -5.54 19.34
N GLU A 125 16.12 -5.16 18.36
CA GLU A 125 16.44 -4.06 17.45
C GLU A 125 16.51 -2.72 18.19
N LYS A 126 15.61 -2.47 19.16
CA LYS A 126 15.66 -1.29 20.02
C LYS A 126 16.97 -1.23 20.80
N GLU A 127 17.38 -2.34 21.44
CA GLU A 127 18.61 -2.41 22.22
C GLU A 127 19.84 -2.13 21.35
N ILE A 128 19.87 -2.64 20.12
CA ILE A 128 20.95 -2.36 19.16
C ILE A 128 21.01 -0.87 18.82
N ILE A 129 19.84 -0.27 18.52
CA ILE A 129 19.73 1.15 18.15
C ILE A 129 20.16 2.05 19.34
N GLU A 130 19.73 1.73 20.56
CA GLU A 130 20.09 2.44 21.77
C GLU A 130 21.61 2.43 21.98
N LYS A 131 22.23 1.23 21.96
CA LYS A 131 23.69 1.09 22.12
C LYS A 131 24.48 1.83 21.04
N GLN A 132 24.01 1.79 19.79
CA GLN A 132 24.65 2.55 18.71
C GLN A 132 24.56 4.05 18.96
N SER A 133 23.38 4.54 19.39
CA SER A 133 23.17 5.95 19.64
C SER A 133 23.98 6.48 20.84
N GLU A 134 24.14 5.66 21.89
CA GLU A 134 25.02 5.95 23.05
C GLU A 134 26.48 6.04 22.63
N ASN A 135 26.95 5.07 21.81
CA ASN A 135 28.33 5.07 21.30
C ASN A 135 28.61 6.29 20.39
N ASP A 136 27.59 6.79 19.69
CA ASP A 136 27.67 8.04 18.91
C ASP A 136 27.62 9.30 19.78
N GLY A 137 27.53 9.18 21.10
CA GLY A 137 27.50 10.30 22.06
C GLY A 137 26.21 11.13 21.99
N LYS A 138 25.09 10.54 21.58
CA LYS A 138 23.82 11.26 21.52
C LYS A 138 23.23 11.46 22.91
N PRO A 139 22.60 12.63 23.19
CA PRO A 139 21.88 12.86 24.45
C PRO A 139 20.71 11.89 24.63
N SER A 140 20.44 11.50 25.87
CA SER A 140 19.40 10.50 26.20
C SER A 140 17.99 10.89 25.76
N ASP A 141 17.67 12.19 25.77
CA ASP A 141 16.38 12.72 25.28
C ASP A 141 16.22 12.63 23.77
N VAL A 142 17.33 12.56 23.03
CA VAL A 142 17.35 12.39 21.57
C VAL A 142 17.31 10.91 21.18
N ILE A 143 17.91 10.03 22.00
CA ILE A 143 17.98 8.59 21.72
C ILE A 143 16.57 7.98 21.56
N SER A 144 15.62 8.32 22.41
CA SER A 144 14.24 7.81 22.31
C SER A 144 13.58 8.13 20.97
N LYS A 145 13.77 9.34 20.45
CA LYS A 145 13.25 9.73 19.13
C LYS A 145 13.96 9.03 17.98
N ILE A 146 15.26 8.77 18.13
CA ILE A 146 16.02 8.00 17.14
C ILE A 146 15.51 6.56 17.11
N VAL A 147 15.27 5.95 18.27
CA VAL A 147 14.72 4.58 18.38
C VAL A 147 13.35 4.50 17.71
N GLU A 148 12.42 5.40 18.03
CA GLU A 148 11.10 5.44 17.38
C GLU A 148 11.21 5.56 15.86
N GLY A 149 12.03 6.48 15.36
CA GLY A 149 12.23 6.68 13.93
C GLY A 149 12.81 5.44 13.23
N LYS A 150 13.86 4.83 13.83
CA LYS A 150 14.49 3.62 13.27
C LYS A 150 13.59 2.39 13.35
N ILE A 151 12.81 2.21 14.42
CA ILE A 151 11.81 1.14 14.51
C ILE A 151 10.71 1.33 13.48
N SER A 152 10.27 2.57 13.24
CA SER A 152 9.33 2.85 12.13
C SER A 152 9.91 2.44 10.77
N SER A 153 11.20 2.71 10.52
CA SER A 153 11.88 2.27 9.30
C SER A 153 12.02 0.75 9.26
N PHE A 154 12.36 0.11 10.38
CA PHE A 154 12.42 -1.36 10.47
C PHE A 154 11.10 -2.01 10.03
N TYR A 155 9.98 -1.51 10.53
CA TYR A 155 8.68 -2.02 10.09
C TYR A 155 8.44 -1.81 8.59
N LYS A 156 8.77 -0.63 8.06
CA LYS A 156 8.63 -0.35 6.63
C LYS A 156 9.44 -1.30 5.75
N ASP A 157 10.65 -1.65 6.19
CA ASP A 157 11.56 -2.48 5.41
C ASP A 157 11.23 -3.98 5.50
N ASN A 158 10.61 -4.41 6.61
CA ASN A 158 10.41 -5.85 6.90
C ASN A 158 8.95 -6.31 6.87
N VAL A 159 7.97 -5.39 6.84
CA VAL A 159 6.54 -5.72 6.86
C VAL A 159 5.88 -5.37 5.52
N CYS A 160 5.38 -6.41 4.83
CA CYS A 160 4.85 -6.30 3.48
C CYS A 160 3.72 -5.27 3.35
N LEU A 161 2.71 -5.30 4.24
CA LEU A 161 1.52 -4.46 4.12
C LEU A 161 1.74 -2.99 4.51
N LEU A 162 2.82 -2.65 5.22
CA LEU A 162 3.15 -1.25 5.50
C LEU A 162 3.71 -0.53 4.28
N TYR A 163 4.45 -1.24 3.45
CA TYR A 163 5.04 -0.65 2.25
C TYR A 163 4.05 -0.61 1.08
N THR A 164 3.18 -1.60 0.96
CA THR A 164 2.16 -1.64 -0.11
C THR A 164 1.10 -0.55 0.04
N SER A 165 0.87 -0.01 1.23
CA SER A 165 -0.03 1.14 1.39
C SER A 165 0.50 2.41 0.71
N ASP A 166 1.81 2.65 0.73
CA ASP A 166 2.44 3.77 0.01
C ASP A 166 2.53 3.49 -1.50
N ALA A 167 2.80 2.24 -1.91
CA ALA A 167 2.84 1.85 -3.32
C ALA A 167 1.45 1.84 -3.99
N ALA A 168 0.39 1.53 -3.25
CA ALA A 168 -0.98 1.65 -3.75
C ALA A 168 -1.36 3.13 -4.00
N ASP A 169 -0.77 4.04 -3.26
CA ASP A 169 -0.95 5.48 -3.43
C ASP A 169 -0.18 6.01 -4.65
N GLU A 170 0.97 5.44 -5.01
CA GLU A 170 1.74 5.82 -6.22
C GLU A 170 1.14 5.22 -7.50
N VAL A 171 0.58 4.01 -7.47
CA VAL A 171 -0.03 3.35 -8.64
C VAL A 171 -1.35 4.03 -9.07
N VAL A 172 -2.02 4.76 -8.18
CA VAL A 172 -3.21 5.58 -8.51
C VAL A 172 -2.81 6.89 -9.22
N SER A 173 -1.53 7.18 -9.38
CA SER A 173 -1.00 8.40 -10.01
C SER A 173 -0.53 8.20 -11.46
N VAL A 174 -0.85 7.08 -12.13
CA VAL A 174 -0.53 6.83 -13.56
C VAL A 174 -1.80 6.72 -14.39
#